data_f9702366d959a6fe25b2990980d1b780
#
_entry.id   f9702366d959a6fe25b2990980d1b780
#
_cell.length_a   1.000
_cell.length_b   1.000
_cell.length_c   1.000
_cell.angle_alpha   90.00
_cell.angle_beta   90.00
_cell.angle_gamma   90.00
#
_symmetry.space_group_name_H-M   'P 1'
#
loop_
_entity.id
_entity.type
_entity.pdbx_description
1 polymer ?
#
loop_
_entity_poly.entity_id
_entity_poly.type
_entity_poly.pdbx_seq_one_letter_code
_entity_poly.pdbx_strand_id
1 'polypeptide(L)'
;MFNNLSIVNRLSRLENSLIENKCYNQHKFLKPKTFVMSTELRANFWKLYPLDQLNNTEWEALCDGCGLCCLVKLEDEETAEVAYTKVACKLLDCKTARCSDYPNRQQHVADCIQLTPERLQTITWLPPSCAYRRLNEGKNLPSWHYLNTGSRQSVIKAKKSAAGRCISEDE
;
A
#
# COMPACT_ATOMS: atom_id res chain seq x y z
N MET A 1 -3.48 -10.86 27.32
CA MET A 1 -2.99 -9.66 28.03
C MET A 1 -1.95 -9.01 27.12
N PHE A 2 -2.29 -7.88 26.53
CA PHE A 2 -1.37 -7.16 25.63
C PHE A 2 -0.61 -6.16 26.48
N ASN A 3 0.57 -6.53 26.96
CA ASN A 3 1.33 -5.69 27.87
C ASN A 3 2.42 -4.81 27.23
N ASN A 4 2.70 -4.95 25.94
CA ASN A 4 3.65 -4.09 25.22
C ASN A 4 3.15 -3.91 23.78
N LEU A 5 2.39 -2.84 23.54
CA LEU A 5 1.89 -2.49 22.22
C LEU A 5 2.55 -1.18 21.76
N SER A 6 3.23 -1.21 20.61
CA SER A 6 3.73 -0.03 19.92
C SER A 6 2.84 0.37 18.76
N ILE A 7 2.78 1.67 18.46
CA ILE A 7 1.98 2.18 17.34
C ILE A 7 2.78 2.06 16.04
N VAL A 8 2.30 1.21 15.13
CA VAL A 8 2.90 0.97 13.82
C VAL A 8 2.05 1.60 12.72
N ASN A 9 1.94 2.90 12.76
CA ASN A 9 1.42 3.64 11.60
C ASN A 9 2.53 4.33 10.85
N ARG A 10 3.65 4.44 11.51
CA ARG A 10 4.67 5.41 11.18
C ARG A 10 5.97 4.68 11.05
N LEU A 11 6.68 5.00 10.01
CA LEU A 11 8.03 4.52 9.75
C LEU A 11 8.93 4.83 10.95
N SER A 12 8.88 4.05 11.98
CA SER A 12 9.84 4.17 13.06
C SER A 12 10.93 3.13 12.86
N ARG A 13 12.12 3.67 12.74
CA ARG A 13 13.43 3.03 12.62
C ARG A 13 13.86 2.63 11.21
N LEU A 14 14.27 3.67 10.48
CA LEU A 14 15.42 3.52 9.61
C LEU A 14 16.66 3.60 10.48
N GLU A 15 17.22 2.48 10.85
CA GLU A 15 18.62 2.45 11.26
C GLU A 15 19.46 2.75 10.02
N ASN A 16 20.15 3.89 10.06
CA ASN A 16 21.25 4.22 9.18
C ASN A 16 22.33 3.16 9.36
N SER A 17 22.41 2.18 8.51
CA SER A 17 23.64 1.43 8.30
C SER A 17 24.21 1.81 6.94
N LEU A 18 25.30 2.57 7.03
CA LEU A 18 26.25 2.80 5.95
C LEU A 18 26.59 1.46 5.29
N ILE A 19 26.21 1.32 4.05
CA ILE A 19 26.82 0.29 3.19
C ILE A 19 27.65 1.02 2.15
N GLU A 20 28.93 0.89 2.36
CA GLU A 20 29.98 1.38 1.49
C GLU A 20 29.87 0.80 0.08
N ASN A 21 30.16 1.71 -0.86
CA ASN A 21 30.40 1.46 -2.27
C ASN A 21 31.36 0.27 -2.51
N LYS A 22 30.94 -0.69 -3.29
CA LYS A 22 31.84 -1.47 -4.12
C LYS A 22 31.40 -1.37 -5.56
N CYS A 23 32.20 -0.61 -6.30
CA CYS A 23 32.20 -0.57 -7.76
C CYS A 23 32.33 -1.98 -8.33
N TYR A 24 31.43 -2.34 -9.22
CA TYR A 24 31.73 -3.30 -10.25
C TYR A 24 31.31 -2.77 -11.61
N ASN A 25 32.33 -2.49 -12.40
CA ASN A 25 32.30 -1.98 -13.74
C ASN A 25 32.10 -3.17 -14.69
N GLN A 26 31.15 -3.11 -15.64
CA GLN A 26 31.38 -3.46 -17.05
C GLN A 26 30.09 -3.35 -17.90
N HIS A 27 30.12 -2.34 -18.71
CA HIS A 27 29.63 -2.21 -20.10
C HIS A 27 28.56 -3.17 -20.66
N LYS A 28 27.36 -2.61 -20.92
CA LYS A 28 26.77 -2.65 -22.27
C LYS A 28 25.90 -1.42 -22.45
N PHE A 29 26.28 -0.54 -23.34
CA PHE A 29 25.47 0.59 -23.83
C PHE A 29 24.19 0.04 -24.48
N LEU A 30 23.11 -0.02 -23.74
CA LEU A 30 21.77 -0.11 -24.29
C LEU A 30 21.25 1.33 -24.43
N LYS A 31 20.91 1.70 -25.66
CA LYS A 31 20.28 2.99 -25.97
C LYS A 31 19.13 3.24 -25.02
N PRO A 32 18.93 4.48 -24.50
CA PRO A 32 17.78 4.78 -23.67
C PRO A 32 16.51 4.52 -24.49
N LYS A 33 15.73 3.51 -24.09
CA LYS A 33 14.36 3.38 -24.56
C LYS A 33 13.66 4.63 -24.06
N THR A 34 13.23 5.49 -24.95
CA THR A 34 12.31 6.58 -24.69
C THR A 34 11.09 5.97 -24.00
N PHE A 35 11.00 6.17 -22.68
CA PHE A 35 9.88 5.70 -21.88
C PHE A 35 8.70 6.62 -22.21
N VAL A 36 7.90 6.21 -23.17
CA VAL A 36 6.61 6.84 -23.43
C VAL A 36 5.75 6.50 -22.22
N MET A 37 5.48 7.51 -21.39
CA MET A 37 4.56 7.37 -20.25
C MET A 37 3.15 7.14 -20.81
N SER A 38 2.83 5.88 -21.08
CA SER A 38 1.45 5.49 -21.38
C SER A 38 0.63 5.69 -20.10
N THR A 39 -0.37 6.56 -20.18
CA THR A 39 -1.35 6.77 -19.10
C THR A 39 -2.48 5.75 -19.17
N GLU A 40 -2.48 4.87 -20.15
CA GLU A 40 -3.50 3.85 -20.35
C GLU A 40 -3.20 2.58 -19.53
N LEU A 41 -4.27 2.01 -18.98
CA LEU A 41 -4.22 0.72 -18.30
C LEU A 41 -4.15 -0.39 -19.35
N ARG A 42 -3.07 -1.15 -19.35
CA ARG A 42 -2.96 -2.35 -20.19
C ARG A 42 -3.98 -3.41 -19.71
N ALA A 43 -4.60 -4.12 -20.65
CA ALA A 43 -5.58 -5.15 -20.31
C ALA A 43 -4.96 -6.24 -19.41
N ASN A 44 -5.62 -6.54 -18.30
CA ASN A 44 -5.17 -7.54 -17.33
C ASN A 44 -3.72 -7.32 -16.81
N PHE A 45 -3.25 -6.07 -16.76
CA PHE A 45 -1.88 -5.73 -16.38
C PHE A 45 -1.42 -6.43 -15.10
N TRP A 46 -2.28 -6.55 -14.10
CA TRP A 46 -1.99 -7.21 -12.81
C TRP A 46 -1.77 -8.72 -12.88
N LYS A 47 -2.08 -9.34 -14.03
CA LYS A 47 -1.84 -10.77 -14.28
C LYS A 47 -0.66 -11.02 -15.19
N LEU A 48 -0.38 -10.07 -16.08
CA LEU A 48 0.54 -10.24 -17.21
C LEU A 48 1.92 -9.64 -16.96
N TYR A 49 2.02 -8.69 -16.03
CA TYR A 49 3.26 -7.96 -15.77
C TYR A 49 3.65 -8.04 -14.30
N PRO A 50 4.94 -8.23 -14.00
CA PRO A 50 5.44 -8.13 -12.64
C PRO A 50 5.30 -6.70 -12.11
N LEU A 51 5.27 -6.54 -10.77
CA LEU A 51 4.98 -5.27 -10.11
C LEU A 51 5.95 -4.15 -10.49
N ASP A 52 7.22 -4.47 -10.69
CA ASP A 52 8.29 -3.54 -11.08
C ASP A 52 8.21 -3.08 -12.55
N GLN A 53 7.34 -3.68 -13.35
CA GLN A 53 7.10 -3.31 -14.75
C GLN A 53 5.76 -2.58 -14.97
N LEU A 54 5.03 -2.31 -13.90
CA LEU A 54 3.81 -1.53 -13.96
C LEU A 54 4.14 -0.04 -14.13
N ASN A 55 3.39 0.65 -14.99
CA ASN A 55 3.47 2.10 -15.05
C ASN A 55 2.73 2.72 -13.84
N ASN A 56 2.91 4.02 -13.60
CA ASN A 56 2.32 4.70 -12.45
C ASN A 56 0.79 4.59 -12.41
N THR A 57 0.11 4.66 -13.55
CA THR A 57 -1.35 4.54 -13.64
C THR A 57 -1.81 3.14 -13.24
N GLU A 58 -1.12 2.11 -13.69
CA GLU A 58 -1.39 0.72 -13.32
C GLU A 58 -1.08 0.45 -11.85
N TRP A 59 0.05 1.00 -11.37
CA TRP A 59 0.41 0.90 -9.97
C TRP A 59 -0.69 1.48 -9.07
N GLU A 60 -1.09 2.73 -9.31
CA GLU A 60 -2.17 3.36 -8.54
C GLU A 60 -3.52 2.63 -8.69
N ALA A 61 -3.76 2.03 -9.85
CA ALA A 61 -4.97 1.25 -10.10
C ALA A 61 -5.03 -0.08 -9.31
N LEU A 62 -3.93 -0.57 -8.75
CA LEU A 62 -3.96 -1.75 -7.88
C LEU A 62 -4.72 -1.49 -6.58
N CYS A 63 -4.78 -0.26 -6.10
CA CYS A 63 -5.48 0.05 -4.87
C CYS A 63 -6.99 -0.04 -5.04
N ASP A 64 -7.66 -0.90 -4.27
CA ASP A 64 -9.12 -1.02 -4.26
C ASP A 64 -9.83 0.03 -3.41
N GLY A 65 -9.06 0.82 -2.65
CA GLY A 65 -9.60 1.87 -1.78
C GLY A 65 -10.25 1.31 -0.51
N CYS A 66 -9.79 0.17 -0.01
CA CYS A 66 -10.34 -0.42 1.22
C CYS A 66 -10.12 0.43 2.49
N GLY A 67 -9.14 1.34 2.49
CA GLY A 67 -8.82 2.22 3.61
C GLY A 67 -8.14 1.56 4.81
N LEU A 68 -7.91 0.24 4.79
CA LEU A 68 -7.34 -0.48 5.93
C LEU A 68 -5.89 -0.09 6.22
N CYS A 69 -5.11 0.29 5.22
CA CYS A 69 -3.75 0.79 5.43
C CYS A 69 -3.72 2.15 6.13
N CYS A 70 -4.82 2.91 6.12
CA CYS A 70 -4.97 4.20 6.79
C CYS A 70 -5.48 4.08 8.24
N LEU A 71 -5.78 2.89 8.72
CA LEU A 71 -6.12 2.68 10.13
C LEU A 71 -4.86 2.67 10.98
N VAL A 72 -4.97 3.15 12.22
CA VAL A 72 -3.94 3.00 13.23
C VAL A 72 -3.75 1.51 13.53
N LYS A 73 -2.50 1.10 13.63
CA LYS A 73 -2.13 -0.29 13.92
C LYS A 73 -1.31 -0.34 15.19
N LEU A 74 -1.50 -1.39 15.93
CA LEU A 74 -0.71 -1.72 17.09
C LEU A 74 0.09 -2.97 16.77
N GLU A 75 1.37 -2.94 17.02
CA GLU A 75 2.25 -4.11 16.91
C GLU A 75 2.64 -4.58 18.30
N ASP A 76 2.51 -5.86 18.52
CA ASP A 76 3.00 -6.49 19.72
C ASP A 76 4.52 -6.65 19.63
N GLU A 77 5.26 -6.10 20.60
CA GLU A 77 6.73 -6.04 20.57
C GLU A 77 7.40 -7.41 20.72
N GLU A 78 6.71 -8.39 21.31
CA GLU A 78 7.24 -9.73 21.53
C GLU A 78 6.96 -10.65 20.35
N THR A 79 5.73 -10.56 19.78
CA THR A 79 5.28 -11.49 18.73
C THR A 79 5.34 -10.91 17.34
N ALA A 80 5.53 -9.57 17.21
CA ALA A 80 5.40 -8.81 15.98
C ALA A 80 4.02 -8.96 15.30
N GLU A 81 2.99 -9.36 16.04
CA GLU A 81 1.62 -9.41 15.54
C GLU A 81 1.04 -8.01 15.39
N VAL A 82 0.38 -7.75 14.26
CA VAL A 82 -0.22 -6.45 13.94
C VAL A 82 -1.74 -6.50 14.09
N ALA A 83 -2.26 -5.72 15.02
CA ALA A 83 -3.69 -5.51 15.22
C ALA A 83 -4.14 -4.19 14.59
N TYR A 84 -5.20 -4.25 13.76
CA TYR A 84 -5.80 -3.05 13.17
C TYR A 84 -6.86 -2.51 14.12
N THR A 85 -6.74 -1.22 14.48
CA THR A 85 -7.74 -0.53 15.29
C THR A 85 -8.89 -0.04 14.41
N LYS A 86 -9.88 0.61 15.01
CA LYS A 86 -10.94 1.33 14.30
C LYS A 86 -10.58 2.81 14.08
N VAL A 87 -9.48 3.28 14.66
CA VAL A 87 -9.04 4.68 14.53
C VAL A 87 -8.40 4.87 13.18
N ALA A 88 -8.84 5.87 12.45
CA ALA A 88 -8.38 6.18 11.10
C ALA A 88 -7.58 7.47 11.08
N CYS A 89 -6.59 7.54 10.19
CA CYS A 89 -5.88 8.76 9.83
C CYS A 89 -6.88 9.89 9.56
N LYS A 90 -6.61 11.10 10.05
CA LYS A 90 -7.44 12.30 9.88
C LYS A 90 -7.85 12.63 8.44
N LEU A 91 -7.07 12.20 7.46
CA LEU A 91 -7.40 12.37 6.04
C LEU A 91 -8.35 11.28 5.51
N LEU A 92 -8.63 10.23 6.25
CA LEU A 92 -9.53 9.19 5.78
C LEU A 92 -10.98 9.56 6.04
N ASP A 93 -11.76 9.76 4.98
CA ASP A 93 -13.21 9.84 5.12
C ASP A 93 -13.78 8.48 5.55
N CYS A 94 -14.23 8.41 6.79
CA CYS A 94 -14.74 7.18 7.38
C CYS A 94 -16.03 6.65 6.73
N LYS A 95 -16.76 7.46 5.96
CA LYS A 95 -17.96 7.00 5.22
C LYS A 95 -17.58 6.27 3.94
N THR A 96 -16.56 6.75 3.24
CA THR A 96 -16.18 6.25 1.91
C THR A 96 -14.88 5.45 1.89
N ALA A 97 -14.08 5.50 2.97
CA ALA A 97 -12.73 4.99 3.07
C ALA A 97 -11.76 5.59 2.03
N ARG A 98 -11.99 6.84 1.63
CA ARG A 98 -11.12 7.56 0.70
C ARG A 98 -10.34 8.65 1.43
N CYS A 99 -9.10 8.84 1.02
CA CYS A 99 -8.30 9.96 1.47
C CYS A 99 -8.89 11.27 0.93
N SER A 100 -9.10 12.26 1.78
CA SER A 100 -9.65 13.57 1.42
C SER A 100 -8.69 14.42 0.59
N ASP A 101 -7.37 14.21 0.77
CA ASP A 101 -6.32 14.89 -0.02
C ASP A 101 -5.18 13.93 -0.37
N TYR A 102 -5.47 12.95 -1.22
CA TYR A 102 -4.51 11.93 -1.62
C TYR A 102 -3.24 12.49 -2.29
N PRO A 103 -3.31 13.50 -3.18
CA PRO A 103 -2.10 14.04 -3.82
C PRO A 103 -1.13 14.71 -2.83
N ASN A 104 -1.64 15.42 -1.83
CA ASN A 104 -0.84 16.20 -0.89
C ASN A 104 -0.73 15.53 0.49
N ARG A 105 -1.18 14.28 0.63
CA ARG A 105 -1.30 13.58 1.92
C ARG A 105 -0.05 13.62 2.78
N GLN A 106 1.14 13.61 2.17
CA GLN A 106 2.41 13.66 2.89
C GLN A 106 2.72 15.05 3.47
N GLN A 107 2.10 16.12 2.96
CA GLN A 107 2.23 17.46 3.54
C GLN A 107 1.43 17.57 4.84
N HIS A 108 0.33 16.82 4.96
CA HIS A 108 -0.54 16.82 6.12
C HIS A 108 -0.19 15.72 7.13
N VAL A 109 0.29 14.60 6.64
CA VAL A 109 0.65 13.40 7.41
C VAL A 109 2.01 12.91 6.93
N ALA A 110 3.08 13.37 7.59
CA ALA A 110 4.45 13.09 7.19
C ALA A 110 4.76 11.58 7.11
N ASP A 111 4.10 10.80 7.94
CA ASP A 111 4.27 9.34 8.01
C ASP A 111 3.36 8.57 7.06
N CYS A 112 2.61 9.28 6.21
CA CYS A 112 1.78 8.62 5.22
C CYS A 112 2.64 7.84 4.24
N ILE A 113 2.40 6.54 4.16
CA ILE A 113 3.22 5.67 3.32
C ILE A 113 2.90 5.86 1.84
N GLN A 114 3.94 5.98 1.05
CA GLN A 114 3.88 5.79 -0.40
C GLN A 114 4.40 4.39 -0.71
N LEU A 115 3.52 3.54 -1.24
CA LEU A 115 3.90 2.19 -1.64
C LEU A 115 4.71 2.23 -2.93
N THR A 116 5.83 1.54 -2.94
CA THR A 116 6.65 1.26 -4.12
C THR A 116 7.00 -0.23 -4.15
N PRO A 117 7.42 -0.80 -5.29
CA PRO A 117 7.84 -2.21 -5.34
C PRO A 117 8.92 -2.55 -4.31
N GLU A 118 9.88 -1.64 -4.09
CA GLU A 118 10.98 -1.83 -3.14
C GLU A 118 10.44 -1.87 -1.70
N ARG A 119 9.55 -0.94 -1.34
CA ARG A 119 8.97 -0.87 0.00
C ARG A 119 8.10 -2.06 0.34
N LEU A 120 7.47 -2.71 -0.64
CA LEU A 120 6.68 -3.92 -0.40
C LEU A 120 7.49 -5.07 0.16
N GLN A 121 8.81 -5.08 -0.04
CA GLN A 121 9.69 -6.12 0.49
C GLN A 121 9.90 -6.01 2.01
N THR A 122 9.70 -4.82 2.57
CA THR A 122 9.96 -4.53 3.99
C THR A 122 8.70 -4.29 4.80
N ILE A 123 7.56 -4.02 4.14
CA ILE A 123 6.31 -3.74 4.84
C ILE A 123 5.58 -5.04 5.17
N THR A 124 5.48 -5.36 6.45
CA THR A 124 4.82 -6.57 6.96
C THR A 124 3.35 -6.38 7.31
N TRP A 125 2.96 -5.15 7.62
CA TRP A 125 1.66 -4.80 8.17
C TRP A 125 0.55 -4.52 7.14
N LEU A 126 0.78 -4.63 5.83
CA LEU A 126 -0.31 -4.50 4.87
C LEU A 126 -1.37 -5.61 5.08
N PRO A 127 -2.67 -5.27 4.94
CA PRO A 127 -3.72 -6.28 5.10
C PRO A 127 -3.51 -7.49 4.18
N PRO A 128 -3.83 -8.71 4.62
CA PRO A 128 -3.73 -9.90 3.77
C PRO A 128 -4.58 -9.83 2.50
N SER A 129 -5.58 -8.95 2.48
CA SER A 129 -6.45 -8.67 1.32
C SER A 129 -5.87 -7.60 0.38
N CYS A 130 -4.85 -6.86 0.79
CA CYS A 130 -4.25 -5.79 -0.01
C CYS A 130 -3.73 -6.32 -1.35
N ALA A 131 -4.12 -5.65 -2.44
CA ALA A 131 -3.71 -6.05 -3.80
C ALA A 131 -2.19 -6.07 -3.96
N TYR A 132 -1.50 -5.03 -3.49
CA TYR A 132 -0.04 -4.96 -3.56
C TYR A 132 0.62 -6.12 -2.82
N ARG A 133 0.22 -6.38 -1.57
CA ARG A 133 0.73 -7.51 -0.78
C ARG A 133 0.47 -8.83 -1.48
N ARG A 134 -0.75 -9.06 -1.95
CA ARG A 134 -1.11 -10.32 -2.60
C ARG A 134 -0.30 -10.59 -3.85
N LEU A 135 -0.17 -9.60 -4.73
CA LEU A 135 0.62 -9.74 -5.95
C LEU A 135 2.11 -9.92 -5.65
N ASN A 136 2.64 -9.21 -4.64
CA ASN A 136 4.02 -9.41 -4.19
C ASN A 136 4.28 -10.82 -3.62
N GLU A 137 3.26 -11.43 -3.01
CA GLU A 137 3.27 -12.82 -2.54
C GLU A 137 2.94 -13.85 -3.63
N GLY A 138 2.84 -13.45 -4.90
CA GLY A 138 2.47 -14.32 -6.03
C GLY A 138 1.02 -14.79 -6.02
N LYS A 139 0.15 -14.13 -5.23
CA LYS A 139 -1.27 -14.48 -5.11
C LYS A 139 -2.13 -13.64 -6.05
N ASN A 140 -3.22 -14.21 -6.56
CA ASN A 140 -4.19 -13.46 -7.37
C ASN A 140 -4.93 -12.40 -6.55
N LEU A 141 -5.45 -11.36 -7.24
CA LEU A 141 -6.38 -10.41 -6.64
C LEU A 141 -7.61 -11.13 -6.10
N PRO A 142 -8.19 -10.65 -4.98
CA PRO A 142 -9.42 -11.21 -4.45
C PRO A 142 -10.57 -11.13 -5.46
N SER A 143 -11.53 -12.06 -5.38
CA SER A 143 -12.68 -12.10 -6.31
C SER A 143 -13.51 -10.82 -6.31
N TRP A 144 -13.59 -10.13 -5.16
CA TRP A 144 -14.28 -8.84 -5.03
C TRP A 144 -13.50 -7.64 -5.51
N HIS A 145 -12.22 -7.80 -5.86
CA HIS A 145 -11.40 -6.65 -6.31
C HIS A 145 -12.02 -6.00 -7.54
N TYR A 146 -12.04 -4.67 -7.58
CA TYR A 146 -12.74 -3.94 -8.64
C TYR A 146 -12.18 -4.21 -10.05
N LEU A 147 -10.89 -4.54 -10.18
CA LEU A 147 -10.30 -4.96 -11.46
C LEU A 147 -10.89 -6.29 -11.97
N ASN A 148 -11.44 -7.12 -11.08
CA ASN A 148 -12.15 -8.35 -11.45
C ASN A 148 -13.65 -8.12 -11.66
N THR A 149 -14.25 -7.17 -10.91
CA THR A 149 -15.71 -7.00 -10.88
C THR A 149 -16.22 -5.78 -11.67
N GLY A 150 -15.32 -4.86 -12.05
CA GLY A 150 -15.67 -3.58 -12.65
C GLY A 150 -16.27 -2.56 -11.69
N SER A 151 -16.40 -2.86 -10.39
CA SER A 151 -17.06 -1.98 -9.43
C SER A 151 -16.21 -1.73 -8.18
N ARG A 152 -15.90 -0.47 -7.90
CA ARG A 152 -15.20 -0.08 -6.66
C ARG A 152 -16.05 -0.28 -5.39
N GLN A 153 -17.36 -0.49 -5.53
CA GLN A 153 -18.22 -0.82 -4.38
C GLN A 153 -18.07 -2.28 -3.92
N SER A 154 -17.42 -3.12 -4.70
CA SER A 154 -17.26 -4.55 -4.41
C SER A 154 -16.51 -4.81 -3.10
N VAL A 155 -15.49 -4.02 -2.78
CA VAL A 155 -14.72 -4.13 -1.53
C VAL A 155 -15.58 -3.82 -0.30
N ILE A 156 -16.49 -2.85 -0.41
CA ILE A 156 -17.45 -2.50 0.66
C ILE A 156 -18.49 -3.62 0.81
N LYS A 157 -19.08 -4.08 -0.29
CA LYS A 157 -20.05 -5.20 -0.29
C LYS A 157 -19.44 -6.48 0.28
N ALA A 158 -18.16 -6.72 0.02
CA ALA A 158 -17.41 -7.85 0.59
C ALA A 158 -17.04 -7.66 2.07
N LYS A 159 -17.40 -6.52 2.70
CA LYS A 159 -17.05 -6.17 4.09
C LYS A 159 -15.53 -6.15 4.34
N LYS A 160 -14.75 -5.78 3.32
CA LYS A 160 -13.28 -5.70 3.35
C LYS A 160 -12.76 -4.27 3.32
N SER A 161 -13.63 -3.28 3.58
CA SER A 161 -13.31 -1.85 3.66
C SER A 161 -13.48 -1.30 5.05
N ALA A 162 -12.74 -0.23 5.37
CA ALA A 162 -12.93 0.59 6.57
C ALA A 162 -14.21 1.46 6.50
N ALA A 163 -14.80 1.64 5.31
CA ALA A 163 -15.99 2.47 5.10
C ALA A 163 -17.12 2.11 6.07
N GLY A 164 -17.61 3.11 6.82
CA GLY A 164 -18.65 2.96 7.84
C GLY A 164 -18.24 2.15 9.08
N ARG A 165 -16.94 1.87 9.26
CA ARG A 165 -16.42 0.99 10.32
C ARG A 165 -15.26 1.60 11.10
N CYS A 166 -14.86 2.81 10.80
CA CYS A 166 -13.81 3.53 11.51
C CYS A 166 -14.30 4.87 12.03
N ILE A 167 -13.51 5.45 12.92
CA ILE A 167 -13.64 6.79 13.48
C ILE A 167 -12.36 7.56 13.19
N SER A 168 -12.44 8.88 13.04
CA SER A 168 -11.26 9.70 12.83
C SER A 168 -10.37 9.76 14.07
N GLU A 169 -9.06 9.91 13.89
CA GLU A 169 -8.15 10.17 15.01
C GLU A 169 -8.36 11.56 15.63
N ASP A 170 -9.12 12.44 14.97
CA ASP A 170 -9.46 13.78 15.46
C ASP A 170 -10.78 13.80 16.27
N GLU A 171 -11.51 12.67 16.37
CA GLU A 171 -12.70 12.50 17.22
C GLU A 171 -12.32 11.90 18.57
#